data_aedf14543a1b3e7f48f4a856eaa07e90
#
_entry.id   aedf14543a1b3e7f48f4a856eaa07e90
#
_cell.length_a   1.000
_cell.length_b   1.000
_cell.length_c   1.000
_cell.angle_alpha   90.00
_cell.angle_beta   90.00
_cell.angle_gamma   90.00
#
_symmetry.space_group_name_H-M   'P 1'
#
loop_
_entity.id
_entity.type
_entity.pdbx_description
1 polymer ?
#
loop_
_entity_poly.entity_id
_entity_poly.type
_entity_poly.pdbx_seq_one_letter_code
_entity_poly.pdbx_strand_id
1 'polypeptide(L)'
;MKRSYSYILSLLALLLTVSGIHSLGVLANPQLAQHKPKNESKYTDLTLKKDSTEIVLPLDENEELDFSLVHTLEYEEDASLPFIKNETPTPWADSVFNSLTVKERVAQLFMVAAYSNRDAAHKTELIKLITEEKIGGLIFFQGDPASQMELTKCYQDITQTPLWLGMDIEWGLSMRLSNSIHYPYQMTLGAMDNDSLVYEMGAQIAQQMKRMGVHVSFSPVLDVNNNPNNPVINYRSFGENRENVSEKGLMYIKGLQENGVLACAKHFPGHGDTDMDSHLALPTVNHNRNRLDSIELFPFKNAINEGVGSIMVAHLHIPVLDNRENRATTLSSATVNTLLKKQLNFKGLSFTDALNMKGVAKYFQPGEVDLEALKAGNDVLLFSEDVPQAIKKIMAAIASGEISEETINTRCLKILKTKEWLGLNKKEKLDKTDLVKDLNSEEFNWLNQRLADASITLLRNENNTLPFLKINENKTAVI
;
A
#
# COMPACT_ATOMS: atom_id res chain seq x y z
N MET A 1 12.54 -22.42 9.80
CA MET A 1 11.49 -22.85 10.75
C MET A 1 11.99 -23.49 12.05
N LYS A 2 12.91 -24.46 12.08
CA LYS A 2 13.37 -25.10 13.34
C LYS A 2 14.22 -24.23 14.28
N ARG A 3 14.94 -23.20 13.81
CA ARG A 3 15.76 -22.33 14.67
C ARG A 3 14.98 -21.18 15.32
N SER A 4 13.98 -20.65 14.66
CA SER A 4 13.13 -19.56 15.20
C SER A 4 12.32 -20.02 16.42
N TYR A 5 11.78 -21.22 16.39
CA TYR A 5 11.05 -21.81 17.53
C TYR A 5 11.95 -22.05 18.76
N SER A 6 13.24 -22.29 18.57
CA SER A 6 14.17 -22.50 19.68
C SER A 6 14.39 -21.25 20.53
N TYR A 7 14.41 -20.05 19.92
CA TYR A 7 14.57 -18.79 20.67
C TYR A 7 13.31 -18.38 21.41
N ILE A 8 12.12 -18.57 20.81
CA ILE A 8 10.85 -18.31 21.48
C ILE A 8 10.64 -19.23 22.67
N LEU A 9 10.97 -20.51 22.55
CA LEU A 9 10.90 -21.47 23.65
C LEU A 9 11.90 -21.16 24.75
N SER A 10 13.09 -20.65 24.44
CA SER A 10 14.10 -20.25 25.44
C SER A 10 13.68 -18.99 26.20
N LEU A 11 13.03 -18.03 25.52
CA LEU A 11 12.49 -16.81 26.13
C LEU A 11 11.28 -17.14 27.04
N LEU A 12 10.38 -18.02 26.58
CA LEU A 12 9.20 -18.47 27.35
C LEU A 12 9.65 -19.28 28.62
N ALA A 13 10.65 -20.14 28.50
CA ALA A 13 11.19 -20.88 29.63
C ALA A 13 11.82 -19.94 30.68
N LEU A 14 12.47 -18.84 30.24
CA LEU A 14 13.03 -17.83 31.13
C LEU A 14 11.94 -17.04 31.86
N LEU A 15 10.86 -16.69 31.17
CA LEU A 15 9.71 -15.99 31.75
C LEU A 15 8.93 -16.86 32.76
N LEU A 16 8.79 -18.15 32.50
CA LEU A 16 8.07 -19.08 33.35
C LEU A 16 8.84 -19.39 34.64
N THR A 17 10.19 -19.40 34.62
CA THR A 17 11.02 -19.57 35.84
C THR A 17 11.00 -18.35 36.76
N VAL A 18 10.81 -17.15 36.19
CA VAL A 18 10.70 -15.92 36.99
C VAL A 18 9.31 -15.76 37.63
N SER A 19 8.26 -16.33 37.01
CA SER A 19 6.88 -16.23 37.53
C SER A 19 6.42 -17.31 38.48
N GLY A 20 7.28 -18.28 38.82
CA GLY A 20 6.98 -19.30 39.86
C GLY A 20 5.88 -20.29 39.49
N ILE A 21 5.53 -20.48 38.22
CA ILE A 21 4.54 -21.46 37.78
C ILE A 21 5.25 -22.78 37.47
N HIS A 22 5.17 -23.73 38.40
CA HIS A 22 5.60 -25.11 38.22
C HIS A 22 4.47 -25.92 37.59
N SER A 23 4.66 -26.38 36.37
CA SER A 23 4.26 -27.66 35.81
C SER A 23 3.85 -27.53 34.31
N LEU A 24 4.79 -27.83 33.47
CA LEU A 24 4.55 -28.48 32.16
C LEU A 24 5.91 -29.07 31.75
N GLY A 25 6.03 -30.38 31.90
CA GLY A 25 7.24 -31.11 31.54
C GLY A 25 7.43 -31.15 30.02
N VAL A 26 8.43 -30.43 29.55
CA VAL A 26 8.95 -30.58 28.18
C VAL A 26 10.30 -31.26 28.31
N LEU A 27 10.42 -32.49 27.81
CA LEU A 27 11.66 -33.26 27.72
C LEU A 27 12.68 -32.53 26.85
N ALA A 28 13.68 -31.95 27.45
CA ALA A 28 14.81 -31.36 26.77
C ALA A 28 15.79 -32.45 26.32
N ASN A 29 16.19 -32.42 25.04
CA ASN A 29 17.19 -33.31 24.48
C ASN A 29 18.60 -32.96 24.99
N PRO A 30 19.35 -33.85 25.66
CA PRO A 30 20.63 -33.55 26.30
C PRO A 30 21.80 -33.26 25.37
N GLN A 31 21.67 -33.39 24.07
CA GLN A 31 22.79 -33.23 23.11
C GLN A 31 23.07 -31.82 22.63
N LEU A 32 22.33 -30.80 23.06
CA LEU A 32 22.51 -29.40 22.64
C LEU A 32 23.27 -28.49 23.62
N ALA A 33 23.87 -29.08 24.66
CA ALA A 33 24.55 -28.33 25.75
C ALA A 33 26.07 -28.13 25.57
N GLN A 34 26.61 -28.19 24.35
CA GLN A 34 28.06 -27.98 24.14
C GLN A 34 28.36 -26.92 23.05
N HIS A 35 27.94 -25.67 23.26
CA HIS A 35 28.65 -24.52 22.69
C HIS A 35 28.45 -23.30 23.61
N LYS A 36 29.46 -23.03 24.44
CA LYS A 36 29.59 -21.75 25.16
C LYS A 36 30.20 -20.72 24.20
N PRO A 37 29.58 -19.55 23.99
CA PRO A 37 30.24 -18.42 23.35
C PRO A 37 31.25 -17.81 24.32
N LYS A 38 32.49 -17.63 23.85
CA LYS A 38 33.49 -16.79 24.50
C LYS A 38 33.12 -15.34 24.25
N ASN A 39 32.57 -14.70 25.24
CA ASN A 39 32.69 -13.28 25.60
C ASN A 39 31.67 -12.96 26.71
N GLU A 40 32.02 -13.34 27.94
CA GLU A 40 31.41 -12.77 29.12
C GLU A 40 32.22 -11.52 29.49
N SER A 41 31.71 -10.36 29.27
CA SER A 41 31.89 -9.16 30.12
C SER A 41 31.26 -7.94 29.45
N LYS A 42 30.05 -7.60 29.85
CA LYS A 42 29.57 -6.19 29.87
C LYS A 42 28.10 -6.00 30.27
N TYR A 43 27.44 -7.06 30.77
CA TYR A 43 26.05 -6.89 31.25
C TYR A 43 25.90 -7.49 32.64
N THR A 44 26.43 -6.79 33.65
CA THR A 44 26.18 -7.07 35.08
C THR A 44 25.78 -5.79 35.77
N ASP A 45 24.57 -5.31 35.50
CA ASP A 45 23.81 -4.48 36.47
C ASP A 45 22.41 -4.20 35.92
N LEU A 46 21.55 -5.22 35.96
CA LEU A 46 20.11 -5.03 35.83
C LEU A 46 19.50 -4.98 37.24
N THR A 47 19.19 -3.79 37.71
CA THR A 47 18.44 -3.61 38.98
C THR A 47 16.95 -3.58 38.68
N LEU A 48 16.23 -4.65 39.00
CA LEU A 48 14.76 -4.71 38.98
C LEU A 48 14.19 -3.91 40.16
N LYS A 49 13.45 -2.84 39.89
CA LYS A 49 12.57 -2.21 40.88
C LYS A 49 11.24 -2.97 40.94
N LYS A 50 10.77 -3.22 42.14
CA LYS A 50 9.73 -4.19 42.48
C LYS A 50 8.30 -3.82 42.13
N ASP A 51 8.02 -2.65 41.53
CA ASP A 51 6.67 -2.13 41.33
C ASP A 51 6.44 -1.43 39.97
N SER A 52 7.23 -1.77 38.93
CA SER A 52 6.93 -1.27 37.57
C SER A 52 7.20 -2.31 36.49
N THR A 53 6.27 -2.45 35.59
CA THR A 53 6.36 -3.30 34.39
C THR A 53 7.19 -2.69 33.27
N GLU A 54 7.84 -1.57 33.48
CA GLU A 54 8.73 -0.91 32.52
C GLU A 54 10.20 -1.22 32.80
N ILE A 55 10.86 -1.77 31.78
CA ILE A 55 12.33 -1.92 31.80
C ILE A 55 12.88 -0.62 31.20
N VAL A 56 13.42 0.27 32.04
CA VAL A 56 14.14 1.46 31.61
C VAL A 56 15.63 1.13 31.55
N LEU A 57 16.19 1.15 30.35
CA LEU A 57 17.64 1.08 30.15
C LEU A 57 18.23 2.48 30.34
N PRO A 58 19.31 2.67 31.11
CA PRO A 58 20.00 3.94 31.18
C PRO A 58 20.70 4.21 29.85
N LEU A 59 20.29 5.27 29.17
CA LEU A 59 20.99 5.80 28.01
C LEU A 59 22.03 6.82 28.48
N ASP A 60 23.29 6.61 28.15
CA ASP A 60 24.33 7.62 28.30
C ASP A 60 24.19 8.63 27.14
N GLU A 61 24.05 9.91 27.47
CA GLU A 61 23.75 10.98 26.50
C GLU A 61 24.89 11.24 25.48
N ASN A 62 25.99 10.49 25.54
CA ASN A 62 27.18 10.69 24.71
C ASN A 62 27.64 9.45 23.92
N GLU A 63 26.89 8.32 23.93
CA GLU A 63 27.22 7.19 23.05
C GLU A 63 26.50 7.35 21.70
N GLU A 64 27.27 7.58 20.64
CA GLU A 64 26.82 7.33 19.27
C GLU A 64 26.42 5.85 19.17
N LEU A 65 25.14 5.57 19.00
CA LEU A 65 24.63 4.23 18.76
C LEU A 65 25.26 3.68 17.46
N ASP A 66 26.13 2.70 17.62
CA ASP A 66 26.70 1.96 16.49
C ASP A 66 25.60 1.11 15.82
N PHE A 67 25.01 1.66 14.75
CA PHE A 67 23.99 1.01 13.94
C PHE A 67 24.52 -0.19 13.12
N SER A 68 25.81 -0.52 13.19
CA SER A 68 26.36 -1.69 12.52
C SER A 68 25.83 -3.02 13.10
N LEU A 69 25.36 -3.02 14.35
CA LEU A 69 24.77 -4.19 15.01
C LEU A 69 23.30 -4.47 14.61
N VAL A 70 22.61 -3.51 13.98
CA VAL A 70 21.24 -3.72 13.48
C VAL A 70 21.24 -4.43 12.12
N HIS A 71 22.40 -4.56 11.48
CA HIS A 71 22.54 -5.15 10.13
C HIS A 71 22.71 -6.68 10.11
N THR A 72 22.59 -7.38 11.21
CA THR A 72 22.76 -8.85 11.26
C THR A 72 21.51 -9.64 11.64
N LEU A 73 20.32 -9.05 11.52
CA LEU A 73 19.14 -9.86 11.32
C LEU A 73 19.13 -10.23 9.83
N GLU A 74 19.61 -11.41 9.49
CA GLU A 74 19.36 -12.06 8.21
C GLU A 74 17.84 -12.16 8.06
N TYR A 75 17.23 -11.19 7.33
CA TYR A 75 15.84 -11.29 6.93
C TYR A 75 15.74 -12.46 5.96
N GLU A 76 14.95 -13.44 6.31
CA GLU A 76 14.57 -14.50 5.37
C GLU A 76 13.93 -13.81 4.14
N GLU A 77 14.50 -14.05 2.97
CA GLU A 77 14.15 -13.44 1.67
C GLU A 77 12.74 -13.79 1.14
N ASP A 78 11.77 -14.21 1.95
CA ASP A 78 10.67 -15.03 1.45
C ASP A 78 9.28 -14.38 1.35
N ALA A 79 9.13 -13.09 1.64
CA ALA A 79 7.82 -12.43 1.55
C ALA A 79 7.56 -11.67 0.22
N SER A 80 8.50 -11.68 -0.72
CA SER A 80 8.36 -10.86 -1.94
C SER A 80 7.51 -11.53 -3.02
N LEU A 81 6.64 -10.75 -3.67
CA LEU A 81 5.87 -11.20 -4.83
C LEU A 81 6.78 -11.75 -5.94
N PRO A 82 6.36 -12.78 -6.68
CA PRO A 82 7.20 -13.47 -7.68
C PRO A 82 7.83 -12.54 -8.74
N PHE A 83 7.18 -11.45 -9.10
CA PHE A 83 7.72 -10.47 -10.07
C PHE A 83 8.81 -9.57 -9.48
N ILE A 84 8.95 -9.53 -8.15
CA ILE A 84 10.03 -8.83 -7.45
C ILE A 84 11.26 -9.73 -7.35
N LYS A 85 11.05 -11.04 -7.19
CA LYS A 85 12.11 -12.06 -7.28
C LYS A 85 12.47 -12.24 -8.75
N ASN A 86 13.69 -11.94 -9.15
CA ASN A 86 14.16 -12.17 -10.53
C ASN A 86 14.28 -13.65 -10.90
N GLU A 87 13.71 -14.56 -10.12
CA GLU A 87 13.84 -16.01 -10.22
C GLU A 87 12.78 -16.65 -11.13
N THR A 88 11.66 -15.98 -11.35
CA THR A 88 10.59 -16.51 -12.21
C THR A 88 10.81 -16.04 -13.64
N PRO A 89 10.91 -16.93 -14.63
CA PRO A 89 10.95 -16.54 -16.04
C PRO A 89 9.73 -15.70 -16.41
N THR A 90 9.95 -14.57 -17.07
CA THR A 90 8.90 -13.65 -17.54
C THR A 90 8.96 -13.51 -19.08
N PRO A 91 8.75 -14.61 -19.83
CA PRO A 91 9.01 -14.64 -21.29
C PRO A 91 8.12 -13.68 -22.06
N TRP A 92 6.89 -13.40 -21.58
CA TRP A 92 6.01 -12.43 -22.22
C TRP A 92 6.52 -11.02 -21.98
N ALA A 93 6.84 -10.66 -20.74
CA ALA A 93 7.36 -9.33 -20.41
C ALA A 93 8.65 -9.03 -21.17
N ASP A 94 9.58 -9.99 -21.24
CA ASP A 94 10.84 -9.86 -21.96
C ASP A 94 10.61 -9.71 -23.47
N SER A 95 9.68 -10.48 -24.04
CA SER A 95 9.31 -10.38 -25.48
C SER A 95 8.69 -9.02 -25.80
N VAL A 96 7.74 -8.55 -24.99
CA VAL A 96 7.12 -7.22 -25.17
C VAL A 96 8.18 -6.13 -25.04
N PHE A 97 8.98 -6.16 -23.98
CA PHE A 97 10.04 -5.18 -23.75
C PHE A 97 10.97 -5.03 -24.96
N ASN A 98 11.40 -6.15 -25.55
CA ASN A 98 12.31 -6.17 -26.69
C ASN A 98 11.64 -5.63 -27.98
N SER A 99 10.30 -5.65 -28.06
CA SER A 99 9.56 -5.10 -29.20
C SER A 99 9.31 -3.60 -29.10
N LEU A 100 9.43 -2.99 -27.91
CA LEU A 100 9.15 -1.58 -27.66
C LEU A 100 10.35 -0.69 -27.98
N THR A 101 10.09 0.43 -28.66
CA THR A 101 11.05 1.54 -28.79
C THR A 101 11.24 2.24 -27.44
N VAL A 102 12.30 3.03 -27.30
CA VAL A 102 12.54 3.81 -26.06
C VAL A 102 11.37 4.72 -25.73
N LYS A 103 10.78 5.41 -26.74
CA LYS A 103 9.58 6.24 -26.53
C LYS A 103 8.41 5.41 -25.99
N GLU A 104 8.18 4.23 -26.53
CA GLU A 104 7.10 3.34 -26.06
C GLU A 104 7.38 2.79 -24.66
N ARG A 105 8.64 2.51 -24.31
CA ARG A 105 9.04 2.14 -22.93
C ARG A 105 8.76 3.28 -21.95
N VAL A 106 9.03 4.54 -22.33
CA VAL A 106 8.66 5.72 -21.53
C VAL A 106 7.15 5.79 -21.37
N ALA A 107 6.38 5.57 -22.43
CA ALA A 107 4.91 5.64 -22.39
C ALA A 107 4.28 4.56 -21.48
N GLN A 108 4.92 3.40 -21.32
CA GLN A 108 4.45 2.35 -20.40
C GLN A 108 4.48 2.79 -18.92
N LEU A 109 5.20 3.85 -18.57
CA LEU A 109 5.28 4.38 -17.21
C LEU A 109 4.04 5.23 -16.84
N PHE A 110 3.19 5.59 -17.79
CA PHE A 110 2.02 6.45 -17.58
C PHE A 110 0.76 5.66 -17.33
N MET A 111 0.02 6.05 -16.27
CA MET A 111 -1.33 5.61 -15.99
C MET A 111 -2.23 6.85 -15.92
N VAL A 112 -3.17 6.98 -16.88
CA VAL A 112 -4.00 8.17 -17.05
C VAL A 112 -5.42 7.95 -16.57
N ALA A 113 -6.11 9.04 -16.22
CA ALA A 113 -7.48 8.98 -15.71
C ALA A 113 -8.49 8.61 -16.79
N ALA A 114 -9.37 7.69 -16.47
CA ALA A 114 -10.51 7.27 -17.29
C ALA A 114 -11.81 7.40 -16.50
N TYR A 115 -12.88 7.80 -17.19
CA TYR A 115 -14.21 7.95 -16.59
C TYR A 115 -15.24 7.27 -17.48
N SER A 116 -16.10 6.45 -16.88
CA SER A 116 -17.15 5.77 -17.65
C SER A 116 -18.44 6.57 -17.75
N ASN A 117 -18.54 7.71 -17.08
CA ASN A 117 -19.67 8.63 -17.09
C ASN A 117 -19.40 9.95 -17.84
N ARG A 118 -18.28 10.05 -18.56
CA ARG A 118 -17.95 11.22 -19.40
C ARG A 118 -18.38 11.02 -20.86
N ASP A 119 -18.33 12.09 -21.60
CA ASP A 119 -18.77 12.18 -23.00
C ASP A 119 -17.83 11.51 -24.02
N ALA A 120 -18.24 11.53 -25.28
CA ALA A 120 -17.48 10.96 -26.38
C ALA A 120 -16.13 11.67 -26.62
N ALA A 121 -15.98 12.94 -26.24
CA ALA A 121 -14.74 13.68 -26.40
C ALA A 121 -13.65 13.07 -25.50
N HIS A 122 -13.97 12.79 -24.23
CA HIS A 122 -13.06 12.10 -23.29
C HIS A 122 -12.65 10.71 -23.79
N LYS A 123 -13.61 9.94 -24.33
CA LYS A 123 -13.31 8.63 -24.93
C LYS A 123 -12.34 8.76 -26.11
N THR A 124 -12.54 9.75 -26.98
CA THR A 124 -11.69 10.00 -28.15
C THR A 124 -10.26 10.39 -27.73
N GLU A 125 -10.12 11.22 -26.69
CA GLU A 125 -8.82 11.59 -26.13
C GLU A 125 -8.07 10.36 -25.63
N LEU A 126 -8.73 9.48 -24.85
CA LEU A 126 -8.10 8.25 -24.36
C LEU A 126 -7.71 7.31 -25.50
N ILE A 127 -8.57 7.13 -26.51
CA ILE A 127 -8.23 6.34 -27.69
C ILE A 127 -6.95 6.86 -28.34
N LYS A 128 -6.80 8.18 -28.46
CA LYS A 128 -5.60 8.81 -29.02
C LYS A 128 -4.36 8.50 -28.16
N LEU A 129 -4.43 8.66 -26.83
CA LEU A 129 -3.32 8.33 -25.96
C LEU A 129 -2.93 6.85 -26.02
N ILE A 130 -3.91 5.95 -26.14
CA ILE A 130 -3.67 4.51 -26.24
C ILE A 130 -3.02 4.13 -27.57
N THR A 131 -3.49 4.69 -28.69
CA THR A 131 -3.05 4.28 -30.03
C THR A 131 -1.80 5.03 -30.51
N GLU A 132 -1.68 6.32 -30.21
CA GLU A 132 -0.56 7.16 -30.70
C GLU A 132 0.60 7.19 -29.70
N GLU A 133 0.33 7.38 -28.40
CA GLU A 133 1.38 7.42 -27.37
C GLU A 133 1.68 6.04 -26.75
N LYS A 134 0.76 5.09 -26.81
CA LYS A 134 0.90 3.72 -26.30
C LYS A 134 1.13 3.66 -24.78
N ILE A 135 0.33 4.43 -24.05
CA ILE A 135 0.39 4.48 -22.57
C ILE A 135 0.26 3.11 -21.92
N GLY A 136 0.82 2.99 -20.70
CA GLY A 136 0.86 1.72 -19.97
C GLY A 136 -0.45 1.32 -19.33
N GLY A 137 -1.25 2.27 -18.82
CA GLY A 137 -2.44 1.94 -18.06
C GLY A 137 -3.45 3.08 -17.91
N LEU A 138 -4.58 2.73 -17.29
CA LEU A 138 -5.66 3.65 -16.97
C LEU A 138 -6.05 3.52 -15.49
N ILE A 139 -6.36 4.64 -14.85
CA ILE A 139 -7.05 4.64 -13.55
C ILE A 139 -8.50 5.07 -13.77
N PHE A 140 -9.46 4.18 -13.46
CA PHE A 140 -10.87 4.49 -13.59
C PHE A 140 -11.41 5.21 -12.37
N PHE A 141 -12.24 6.21 -12.63
CA PHE A 141 -13.02 6.96 -11.65
C PHE A 141 -14.52 6.67 -11.82
N GLN A 142 -15.38 7.66 -11.56
CA GLN A 142 -16.83 7.52 -11.42
C GLN A 142 -17.50 6.93 -12.67
N GLY A 143 -18.56 6.15 -12.40
CA GLY A 143 -19.46 5.59 -13.40
C GLY A 143 -20.28 4.43 -12.88
N ASP A 144 -20.59 3.49 -13.76
CA ASP A 144 -21.27 2.24 -13.44
C ASP A 144 -20.51 1.03 -14.01
N PRO A 145 -20.72 -0.18 -13.45
CA PRO A 145 -19.96 -1.35 -13.86
C PRO A 145 -20.09 -1.71 -15.34
N ALA A 146 -21.28 -1.58 -15.92
CA ALA A 146 -21.52 -1.99 -17.31
C ALA A 146 -20.79 -1.05 -18.29
N SER A 147 -20.90 0.26 -18.06
CA SER A 147 -20.23 1.27 -18.90
C SER A 147 -18.71 1.17 -18.77
N GLN A 148 -18.17 0.95 -17.55
CA GLN A 148 -16.73 0.76 -17.38
C GLN A 148 -16.24 -0.48 -18.13
N MET A 149 -16.94 -1.62 -18.00
CA MET A 149 -16.55 -2.86 -18.68
C MET A 149 -16.54 -2.71 -20.20
N GLU A 150 -17.53 -1.98 -20.78
CA GLU A 150 -17.55 -1.68 -22.21
C GLU A 150 -16.33 -0.87 -22.65
N LEU A 151 -15.97 0.16 -21.88
CA LEU A 151 -14.79 0.98 -22.15
C LEU A 151 -13.51 0.16 -22.00
N THR A 152 -13.39 -0.64 -20.93
CA THR A 152 -12.26 -1.55 -20.72
C THR A 152 -12.06 -2.44 -21.95
N LYS A 153 -13.12 -3.10 -22.41
CA LYS A 153 -13.05 -3.94 -23.62
C LYS A 153 -12.62 -3.15 -24.84
N CYS A 154 -13.24 -1.98 -25.08
CA CYS A 154 -12.92 -1.12 -26.19
C CYS A 154 -11.43 -0.72 -26.19
N TYR A 155 -10.88 -0.34 -25.05
CA TYR A 155 -9.49 0.09 -24.91
C TYR A 155 -8.50 -1.06 -25.03
N GLN A 156 -8.82 -2.22 -24.46
CA GLN A 156 -7.99 -3.43 -24.58
C GLN A 156 -7.96 -3.98 -26.03
N ASP A 157 -9.04 -3.83 -26.79
CA ASP A 157 -9.09 -4.33 -28.17
C ASP A 157 -8.24 -3.49 -29.15
N ILE A 158 -7.92 -2.23 -28.82
CA ILE A 158 -7.12 -1.33 -29.66
C ILE A 158 -5.67 -1.19 -29.23
N THR A 159 -5.30 -1.66 -28.05
CA THR A 159 -3.93 -1.56 -27.55
C THR A 159 -3.05 -2.69 -28.06
N GLN A 160 -1.76 -2.39 -28.31
CA GLN A 160 -0.77 -3.42 -28.65
C GLN A 160 -0.20 -4.12 -27.42
N THR A 161 0.10 -3.34 -26.37
CA THR A 161 0.53 -3.84 -25.07
C THR A 161 -0.65 -3.71 -24.11
N PRO A 162 -1.14 -4.80 -23.50
CA PRO A 162 -2.31 -4.75 -22.63
C PRO A 162 -2.20 -3.67 -21.58
N LEU A 163 -3.27 -2.89 -21.41
CA LEU A 163 -3.36 -1.85 -20.39
C LEU A 163 -3.63 -2.48 -19.04
N TRP A 164 -2.85 -2.13 -18.02
CA TRP A 164 -3.27 -2.42 -16.67
C TRP A 164 -4.22 -1.34 -16.17
N LEU A 165 -5.24 -1.76 -15.43
CA LEU A 165 -6.29 -0.89 -14.94
C LEU A 165 -6.22 -0.79 -13.42
N GLY A 166 -6.26 0.42 -12.90
CA GLY A 166 -6.28 0.70 -11.48
C GLY A 166 -7.55 1.44 -11.06
N MET A 167 -7.89 1.36 -9.80
CA MET A 167 -8.98 2.12 -9.16
C MET A 167 -8.66 2.39 -7.70
N ASP A 168 -9.14 3.55 -7.18
CA ASP A 168 -9.29 3.73 -5.74
C ASP A 168 -10.54 2.98 -5.27
N ILE A 169 -10.34 1.98 -4.43
CA ILE A 169 -11.39 1.10 -3.94
C ILE A 169 -11.23 0.77 -2.45
N GLU A 170 -10.96 1.81 -1.65
CA GLU A 170 -10.69 1.69 -0.21
C GLU A 170 -11.80 0.96 0.56
N TRP A 171 -13.06 1.11 0.11
CA TRP A 171 -14.24 0.41 0.62
C TRP A 171 -14.99 -0.34 -0.50
N GLY A 172 -14.25 -0.94 -1.42
CA GLY A 172 -14.77 -1.68 -2.54
C GLY A 172 -15.09 -0.81 -3.76
N LEU A 173 -15.67 -1.44 -4.78
CA LEU A 173 -15.98 -0.78 -6.06
C LEU A 173 -16.93 0.41 -5.91
N SER A 174 -17.76 0.43 -4.86
CA SER A 174 -18.72 1.52 -4.60
C SER A 174 -18.07 2.88 -4.35
N MET A 175 -16.78 2.92 -4.07
CA MET A 175 -16.05 4.19 -4.02
C MET A 175 -16.07 4.91 -5.37
N ARG A 176 -16.17 4.18 -6.46
CA ARG A 176 -16.11 4.70 -7.84
C ARG A 176 -17.32 4.34 -8.69
N LEU A 177 -17.93 3.19 -8.45
CA LEU A 177 -18.98 2.64 -9.29
C LEU A 177 -20.30 2.53 -8.53
N SER A 178 -21.38 3.06 -9.13
CA SER A 178 -22.73 2.83 -8.64
C SER A 178 -23.12 1.35 -8.71
N ASN A 179 -24.18 0.97 -8.03
CA ASN A 179 -24.73 -0.40 -8.06
C ASN A 179 -23.73 -1.50 -7.70
N SER A 180 -22.78 -1.20 -6.81
CA SER A 180 -21.86 -2.15 -6.22
C SER A 180 -21.89 -2.05 -4.70
N ILE A 181 -21.55 -3.15 -4.02
CA ILE A 181 -21.58 -3.25 -2.56
C ILE A 181 -20.63 -2.24 -1.93
N HIS A 182 -21.08 -1.60 -0.86
CA HIS A 182 -20.32 -0.65 -0.06
C HIS A 182 -19.83 -1.35 1.21
N TYR A 183 -18.56 -1.67 1.29
CA TYR A 183 -17.95 -2.16 2.51
C TYR A 183 -17.74 -1.03 3.52
N PRO A 184 -17.60 -1.34 4.83
CA PRO A 184 -17.33 -0.32 5.83
C PRO A 184 -16.03 0.46 5.54
N TYR A 185 -16.01 1.72 5.96
CA TYR A 185 -14.77 2.52 5.92
C TYR A 185 -13.68 1.92 6.81
N GLN A 186 -12.42 2.18 6.49
CA GLN A 186 -11.29 1.65 7.24
C GLN A 186 -11.34 2.02 8.73
N MET A 187 -11.82 3.22 9.09
CA MET A 187 -12.02 3.61 10.50
C MET A 187 -13.01 2.68 11.23
N THR A 188 -14.08 2.29 10.56
CA THR A 188 -15.05 1.31 11.11
C THR A 188 -14.38 -0.06 11.30
N LEU A 189 -13.60 -0.50 10.30
CA LEU A 189 -12.84 -1.75 10.38
C LEU A 189 -11.77 -1.68 11.49
N GLY A 190 -11.24 -0.49 11.76
CA GLY A 190 -10.29 -0.22 12.84
C GLY A 190 -10.83 -0.56 14.24
N ALA A 191 -12.14 -0.56 14.42
CA ALA A 191 -12.79 -0.89 15.70
C ALA A 191 -12.94 -2.40 15.95
N MET A 192 -12.66 -3.25 14.96
CA MET A 192 -12.83 -4.71 15.08
C MET A 192 -11.60 -5.35 15.74
N ASP A 193 -11.85 -6.39 16.55
CA ASP A 193 -10.80 -7.25 17.11
C ASP A 193 -10.35 -8.37 16.15
N ASN A 194 -11.20 -8.74 15.20
CA ASN A 194 -10.93 -9.85 14.27
C ASN A 194 -10.41 -9.37 12.92
N ASP A 195 -9.10 -9.38 12.75
CA ASP A 195 -8.42 -8.93 11.54
C ASP A 195 -8.60 -9.87 10.33
N SER A 196 -8.99 -11.15 10.55
CA SER A 196 -9.25 -12.08 9.45
C SER A 196 -10.41 -11.62 8.56
N LEU A 197 -11.36 -10.87 9.11
CA LEU A 197 -12.46 -10.29 8.33
C LEU A 197 -11.98 -9.23 7.34
N VAL A 198 -10.90 -8.50 7.67
CA VAL A 198 -10.27 -7.53 6.75
C VAL A 198 -9.59 -8.26 5.59
N TYR A 199 -8.96 -9.41 5.86
CA TYR A 199 -8.42 -10.28 4.81
C TYR A 199 -9.54 -10.80 3.89
N GLU A 200 -10.63 -11.34 4.45
CA GLU A 200 -11.79 -11.81 3.70
C GLU A 200 -12.36 -10.69 2.80
N MET A 201 -12.47 -9.46 3.33
CA MET A 201 -12.92 -8.30 2.56
C MET A 201 -11.96 -8.00 1.39
N GLY A 202 -10.65 -7.98 1.63
CA GLY A 202 -9.65 -7.79 0.58
C GLY A 202 -9.75 -8.86 -0.51
N ALA A 203 -9.96 -10.12 -0.13
CA ALA A 203 -10.14 -11.23 -1.07
C ALA A 203 -11.42 -11.07 -1.92
N GLN A 204 -12.53 -10.67 -1.32
CA GLN A 204 -13.79 -10.43 -2.05
C GLN A 204 -13.66 -9.21 -2.99
N ILE A 205 -13.02 -8.14 -2.54
CA ILE A 205 -12.72 -6.98 -3.40
C ILE A 205 -11.87 -7.42 -4.60
N ALA A 206 -10.86 -8.27 -4.39
CA ALA A 206 -10.05 -8.79 -5.49
C ALA A 206 -10.88 -9.60 -6.50
N GLN A 207 -11.84 -10.40 -6.04
CA GLN A 207 -12.77 -11.11 -6.93
C GLN A 207 -13.62 -10.15 -7.76
N GLN A 208 -14.19 -9.10 -7.13
CA GLN A 208 -14.96 -8.07 -7.83
C GLN A 208 -14.09 -7.32 -8.85
N MET A 209 -12.85 -6.96 -8.49
CA MET A 209 -11.91 -6.31 -9.40
C MET A 209 -11.60 -7.16 -10.62
N LYS A 210 -11.28 -8.42 -10.44
CA LYS A 210 -11.02 -9.37 -11.54
C LYS A 210 -12.24 -9.52 -12.43
N ARG A 211 -13.45 -9.55 -11.85
CA ARG A 211 -14.70 -9.60 -12.62
C ARG A 211 -14.88 -8.34 -13.50
N MET A 212 -14.32 -7.21 -13.09
CA MET A 212 -14.33 -5.93 -13.81
C MET A 212 -13.12 -5.73 -14.74
N GLY A 213 -12.16 -6.66 -14.77
CA GLY A 213 -10.89 -6.50 -15.48
C GLY A 213 -10.00 -5.40 -14.88
N VAL A 214 -10.04 -5.22 -13.56
CA VAL A 214 -9.21 -4.25 -12.83
C VAL A 214 -8.09 -4.99 -12.09
N HIS A 215 -6.87 -4.45 -12.16
CA HIS A 215 -5.64 -5.15 -11.79
C HIS A 215 -4.94 -4.56 -10.57
N VAL A 216 -5.09 -3.23 -10.35
CA VAL A 216 -4.40 -2.48 -9.29
C VAL A 216 -5.43 -1.81 -8.39
N SER A 217 -5.35 -2.11 -7.10
CA SER A 217 -6.11 -1.43 -6.04
C SER A 217 -5.24 -0.36 -5.40
N PHE A 218 -5.62 0.92 -5.52
CA PHE A 218 -5.00 1.99 -4.75
C PHE A 218 -5.56 1.98 -3.32
N SER A 219 -5.30 0.88 -2.61
CA SER A 219 -5.62 0.62 -1.20
C SER A 219 -4.67 -0.46 -0.64
N PRO A 220 -4.55 -0.57 0.68
CA PRO A 220 -5.18 0.22 1.75
C PRO A 220 -4.51 1.57 2.01
N VAL A 221 -5.21 2.42 2.77
CA VAL A 221 -4.63 3.60 3.42
C VAL A 221 -3.89 3.15 4.68
N LEU A 222 -2.59 3.43 4.76
CA LEU A 222 -1.72 3.11 5.89
C LEU A 222 -1.34 4.34 6.72
N ASP A 223 -1.98 5.48 6.45
CA ASP A 223 -1.79 6.69 7.23
C ASP A 223 -2.33 6.52 8.64
N VAL A 224 -1.50 6.83 9.66
CA VAL A 224 -1.91 6.82 11.07
C VAL A 224 -2.59 8.15 11.38
N ASN A 225 -3.93 8.14 11.58
CA ASN A 225 -4.75 9.36 11.70
C ASN A 225 -4.71 9.93 13.11
N ASN A 226 -3.56 10.43 13.54
CA ASN A 226 -3.36 11.00 14.86
C ASN A 226 -3.69 12.51 14.96
N ASN A 227 -4.11 13.13 13.85
CA ASN A 227 -4.67 14.47 13.85
C ASN A 227 -6.20 14.40 13.61
N PRO A 228 -7.05 14.67 14.61
CA PRO A 228 -8.50 14.60 14.46
C PRO A 228 -9.07 15.64 13.49
N ASN A 229 -8.29 16.69 13.16
CA ASN A 229 -8.68 17.74 12.22
C ASN A 229 -8.19 17.46 10.80
N ASN A 230 -7.60 16.29 10.52
CA ASN A 230 -7.13 15.96 9.19
C ASN A 230 -8.32 15.94 8.19
N PRO A 231 -8.32 16.80 7.15
CA PRO A 231 -9.46 16.92 6.24
C PRO A 231 -9.48 15.83 5.16
N VAL A 232 -8.39 15.07 4.99
CA VAL A 232 -8.19 14.14 3.86
C VAL A 232 -8.26 12.70 4.30
N ILE A 233 -7.57 12.33 5.37
CA ILE A 233 -7.43 10.93 5.82
C ILE A 233 -8.63 10.52 6.66
N ASN A 234 -8.81 11.07 7.84
CA ASN A 234 -9.99 10.88 8.68
C ASN A 234 -10.49 9.41 8.66
N TYR A 235 -11.76 9.18 8.28
CA TYR A 235 -12.39 7.85 8.23
C TYR A 235 -11.77 6.87 7.21
N ARG A 236 -10.88 7.33 6.36
CA ARG A 236 -10.12 6.49 5.41
C ARG A 236 -9.02 5.69 6.09
N SER A 237 -8.52 6.10 7.28
CA SER A 237 -7.53 5.37 8.07
C SER A 237 -8.18 4.28 8.93
N PHE A 238 -7.43 3.25 9.33
CA PHE A 238 -7.84 2.29 10.36
C PHE A 238 -7.77 2.85 11.79
N GLY A 239 -7.36 4.10 11.97
CA GLY A 239 -7.35 4.80 13.25
C GLY A 239 -6.04 5.52 13.58
N GLU A 240 -5.89 5.83 14.88
CA GLU A 240 -4.74 6.59 15.41
C GLU A 240 -3.63 5.70 15.99
N ASN A 241 -3.91 4.42 16.20
CA ASN A 241 -2.94 3.46 16.70
C ASN A 241 -2.17 2.83 15.53
N ARG A 242 -0.85 3.05 15.48
CA ARG A 242 0.01 2.60 14.37
C ARG A 242 0.07 1.08 14.22
N GLU A 243 0.00 0.34 15.34
CA GLU A 243 -0.01 -1.12 15.36
C GLU A 243 -1.29 -1.64 14.69
N ASN A 244 -2.45 -1.11 15.10
CA ASN A 244 -3.76 -1.45 14.52
C ASN A 244 -3.83 -1.11 13.02
N VAL A 245 -3.34 0.09 12.62
CA VAL A 245 -3.25 0.48 11.20
C VAL A 245 -2.38 -0.50 10.42
N SER A 246 -1.25 -0.91 11.01
CA SER A 246 -0.32 -1.85 10.39
C SER A 246 -0.93 -3.24 10.21
N GLU A 247 -1.50 -3.82 11.26
CA GLU A 247 -2.06 -5.19 11.26
C GLU A 247 -3.23 -5.31 10.29
N LYS A 248 -4.20 -4.41 10.38
CA LYS A 248 -5.35 -4.38 9.45
C LYS A 248 -4.95 -4.09 8.01
N GLY A 249 -4.02 -3.15 7.83
CA GLY A 249 -3.47 -2.86 6.51
C GLY A 249 -2.79 -4.07 5.87
N LEU A 250 -2.02 -4.85 6.64
CA LEU A 250 -1.41 -6.10 6.18
C LEU A 250 -2.46 -7.14 5.78
N MET A 251 -3.52 -7.32 6.56
CA MET A 251 -4.60 -8.24 6.21
C MET A 251 -5.28 -7.83 4.90
N TYR A 252 -5.54 -6.54 4.71
CA TYR A 252 -6.10 -6.05 3.46
C TYR A 252 -5.17 -6.29 2.25
N ILE A 253 -3.86 -5.99 2.40
CA ILE A 253 -2.84 -6.24 1.37
C ILE A 253 -2.80 -7.73 1.00
N LYS A 254 -2.74 -8.61 2.00
CA LYS A 254 -2.72 -10.07 1.79
C LYS A 254 -3.98 -10.54 1.07
N GLY A 255 -5.16 -10.09 1.51
CA GLY A 255 -6.43 -10.42 0.86
C GLY A 255 -6.44 -10.05 -0.63
N LEU A 256 -5.92 -8.88 -1.00
CA LEU A 256 -5.80 -8.47 -2.41
C LEU A 256 -4.77 -9.31 -3.18
N GLN A 257 -3.54 -9.40 -2.68
CA GLN A 257 -2.40 -9.93 -3.44
C GLN A 257 -2.43 -11.45 -3.58
N GLU A 258 -2.84 -12.18 -2.56
CA GLU A 258 -3.03 -13.63 -2.64
C GLU A 258 -4.17 -14.02 -3.60
N ASN A 259 -5.07 -13.09 -3.89
CA ASN A 259 -6.13 -13.26 -4.88
C ASN A 259 -5.84 -12.59 -6.24
N GLY A 260 -4.57 -12.26 -6.52
CA GLY A 260 -4.09 -11.87 -7.84
C GLY A 260 -4.38 -10.42 -8.23
N VAL A 261 -4.51 -9.51 -7.26
CA VAL A 261 -4.66 -8.06 -7.45
C VAL A 261 -3.49 -7.34 -6.79
N LEU A 262 -2.89 -6.37 -7.47
CA LEU A 262 -1.80 -5.57 -6.92
C LEU A 262 -2.36 -4.57 -5.91
N ALA A 263 -1.97 -4.71 -4.64
CA ALA A 263 -2.24 -3.72 -3.61
C ALA A 263 -1.26 -2.54 -3.70
N CYS A 264 -1.75 -1.33 -3.42
CA CYS A 264 -0.95 -0.12 -3.38
C CYS A 264 -1.14 0.62 -2.05
N ALA A 265 -0.22 0.41 -1.12
CA ALA A 265 -0.25 1.06 0.18
C ALA A 265 0.00 2.57 0.06
N LYS A 266 -0.83 3.38 0.73
CA LYS A 266 -0.80 4.85 0.62
C LYS A 266 -1.09 5.55 1.93
N HIS A 267 -0.63 6.77 2.09
CA HIS A 267 0.14 7.67 1.22
C HIS A 267 1.54 7.88 1.82
N PHE A 268 2.54 7.22 1.26
CA PHE A 268 3.92 7.23 1.80
C PHE A 268 4.52 8.66 1.74
N PRO A 269 5.23 9.14 2.77
CA PRO A 269 5.66 8.45 3.99
C PRO A 269 4.70 8.56 5.18
N GLY A 270 3.48 9.04 5.00
CA GLY A 270 2.42 9.17 5.99
C GLY A 270 1.75 10.55 5.94
N HIS A 271 0.45 10.57 5.67
CA HIS A 271 -0.40 11.77 5.51
C HIS A 271 -1.35 11.99 6.70
N GLY A 272 -1.24 11.14 7.76
CA GLY A 272 -2.21 11.11 8.84
C GLY A 272 -2.17 12.32 9.79
N ASP A 273 -1.04 13.04 9.87
CA ASP A 273 -0.87 14.22 10.72
C ASP A 273 -0.70 15.50 9.90
N THR A 274 -1.68 15.77 9.04
CA THR A 274 -1.76 17.03 8.27
C THR A 274 -3.06 17.75 8.56
N ASP A 275 -3.06 19.06 8.45
CA ASP A 275 -4.20 19.96 8.67
C ASP A 275 -4.68 20.61 7.36
N MET A 276 -4.09 20.23 6.23
CA MET A 276 -4.34 20.82 4.92
C MET A 276 -4.59 19.75 3.86
N ASP A 277 -5.51 20.05 2.93
CA ASP A 277 -5.83 19.17 1.80
C ASP A 277 -4.77 19.27 0.70
N SER A 278 -4.09 18.15 0.42
CA SER A 278 -3.07 18.04 -0.63
C SER A 278 -3.61 18.27 -2.05
N HIS A 279 -4.92 18.15 -2.27
CA HIS A 279 -5.54 18.54 -3.54
C HIS A 279 -5.53 20.05 -3.79
N LEU A 280 -5.48 20.85 -2.73
CA LEU A 280 -5.56 22.31 -2.80
C LEU A 280 -4.19 22.99 -2.64
N ALA A 281 -3.34 22.46 -1.78
CA ALA A 281 -2.02 23.01 -1.47
C ALA A 281 -1.04 21.88 -1.08
N LEU A 282 0.23 22.22 -0.87
CA LEU A 282 1.25 21.27 -0.42
C LEU A 282 1.28 21.24 1.13
N PRO A 283 0.74 20.20 1.80
CA PRO A 283 0.76 20.11 3.25
C PRO A 283 2.19 19.93 3.76
N THR A 284 2.49 20.52 4.91
CA THR A 284 3.81 20.40 5.55
C THR A 284 3.72 19.54 6.81
N VAL A 285 4.60 18.56 6.93
CA VAL A 285 4.76 17.72 8.13
C VAL A 285 6.10 18.07 8.79
N ASN A 286 6.03 18.80 9.91
CA ASN A 286 7.20 19.34 10.63
C ASN A 286 7.70 18.38 11.73
N HIS A 287 7.73 17.08 11.48
CA HIS A 287 8.23 16.10 12.43
C HIS A 287 9.74 15.87 12.26
N ASN A 288 10.40 15.54 13.37
CA ASN A 288 11.76 15.03 13.31
C ASN A 288 11.79 13.58 12.80
N ARG A 289 12.99 13.09 12.48
CA ARG A 289 13.16 11.75 11.92
C ARG A 289 12.67 10.65 12.85
N ASN A 290 12.93 10.74 14.15
CA ASN A 290 12.52 9.73 15.12
C ASN A 290 10.99 9.59 15.16
N ARG A 291 10.27 10.71 15.12
CA ARG A 291 8.80 10.69 15.06
C ARG A 291 8.30 10.04 13.78
N LEU A 292 8.82 10.42 12.60
CA LEU A 292 8.47 9.79 11.34
C LEU A 292 8.72 8.28 11.36
N ASP A 293 9.87 7.86 11.88
CA ASP A 293 10.25 6.45 11.95
C ASP A 293 9.35 5.64 12.89
N SER A 294 8.89 6.25 13.99
CA SER A 294 8.11 5.55 15.02
C SER A 294 6.62 5.52 14.76
N ILE A 295 6.06 6.47 14.02
CA ILE A 295 4.61 6.55 13.79
C ILE A 295 4.29 6.43 12.31
N GLU A 296 4.65 7.44 11.50
CA GLU A 296 4.20 7.57 10.12
C GLU A 296 4.73 6.43 9.23
N LEU A 297 6.01 6.09 9.38
CA LEU A 297 6.67 5.04 8.61
C LEU A 297 6.42 3.63 9.13
N PHE A 298 5.91 3.47 10.36
CA PHE A 298 5.78 2.16 11.00
C PHE A 298 4.91 1.19 10.19
N PRO A 299 3.68 1.54 9.74
CA PRO A 299 2.87 0.63 8.93
C PRO A 299 3.50 0.31 7.56
N PHE A 300 4.17 1.29 6.95
CA PHE A 300 4.85 1.09 5.66
C PHE A 300 6.05 0.15 5.78
N LYS A 301 6.85 0.26 6.85
CA LYS A 301 7.96 -0.67 7.11
C LYS A 301 7.44 -2.12 7.21
N ASN A 302 6.39 -2.33 7.95
CA ASN A 302 5.78 -3.66 8.10
C ASN A 302 5.19 -4.16 6.77
N ALA A 303 4.50 -3.30 6.02
CA ALA A 303 3.98 -3.66 4.70
C ALA A 303 5.09 -4.03 3.70
N ILE A 304 6.21 -3.33 3.72
CA ILE A 304 7.39 -3.64 2.89
C ILE A 304 7.99 -5.00 3.27
N ASN A 305 8.17 -5.26 4.57
CA ASN A 305 8.72 -6.51 5.07
C ASN A 305 7.82 -7.71 4.74
N GLU A 306 6.50 -7.50 4.70
CA GLU A 306 5.49 -8.51 4.36
C GLU A 306 5.18 -8.57 2.84
N GLY A 307 5.94 -7.87 2.01
CA GLY A 307 5.89 -8.02 0.56
C GLY A 307 4.78 -7.26 -0.15
N VAL A 308 4.44 -6.05 0.29
CA VAL A 308 3.54 -5.19 -0.48
C VAL A 308 4.11 -4.91 -1.87
N GLY A 309 3.29 -5.12 -2.90
CA GLY A 309 3.72 -5.02 -4.29
C GLY A 309 3.87 -3.61 -4.82
N SER A 310 3.13 -2.65 -4.26
CA SER A 310 3.27 -1.25 -4.65
C SER A 310 2.98 -0.26 -3.52
N ILE A 311 3.55 0.93 -3.65
CA ILE A 311 3.39 2.05 -2.71
C ILE A 311 3.13 3.32 -3.50
N MET A 312 2.14 4.11 -3.07
CA MET A 312 1.88 5.45 -3.59
C MET A 312 2.57 6.50 -2.72
N VAL A 313 3.37 7.34 -3.35
CA VAL A 313 4.11 8.44 -2.69
C VAL A 313 3.26 9.70 -2.71
N ALA A 314 2.97 10.24 -1.53
CA ALA A 314 2.14 11.42 -1.33
C ALA A 314 2.77 12.73 -1.84
N HIS A 315 1.93 13.75 -1.99
CA HIS A 315 2.38 15.14 -2.17
C HIS A 315 2.43 15.86 -0.82
N LEU A 316 3.56 15.69 -0.11
CA LEU A 316 3.82 16.33 1.19
C LEU A 316 5.14 17.08 1.15
N HIS A 317 5.24 18.17 1.90
CA HIS A 317 6.53 18.80 2.22
C HIS A 317 6.99 18.33 3.60
N ILE A 318 8.13 17.65 3.66
CA ILE A 318 8.71 17.12 4.92
C ILE A 318 10.16 17.61 5.02
N PRO A 319 10.40 18.74 5.69
CA PRO A 319 11.72 19.41 5.70
C PRO A 319 12.86 18.52 6.20
N VAL A 320 12.62 17.60 7.13
CA VAL A 320 13.64 16.69 7.64
C VAL A 320 14.10 15.65 6.60
N LEU A 321 13.30 15.40 5.55
CA LEU A 321 13.65 14.52 4.43
C LEU A 321 14.23 15.32 3.27
N ASP A 322 13.62 16.47 2.94
CA ASP A 322 14.04 17.37 1.87
C ASP A 322 13.61 18.80 2.21
N ASN A 323 14.57 19.65 2.53
CA ASN A 323 14.32 21.00 3.00
C ASN A 323 14.14 22.03 1.87
N ARG A 324 14.16 21.60 0.61
CA ARG A 324 13.91 22.50 -0.53
C ARG A 324 12.45 22.98 -0.48
N GLU A 325 12.29 24.30 -0.60
CA GLU A 325 10.97 24.92 -0.58
C GLU A 325 10.09 24.40 -1.72
N ASN A 326 8.81 24.17 -1.43
CA ASN A 326 7.81 23.62 -2.38
C ASN A 326 8.19 22.27 -3.01
N ARG A 327 9.14 21.53 -2.39
CA ARG A 327 9.52 20.19 -2.87
C ARG A 327 8.65 19.13 -2.21
N ALA A 328 7.71 18.58 -2.98
CA ALA A 328 6.88 17.49 -2.54
C ALA A 328 7.70 16.18 -2.41
N THR A 329 7.32 15.31 -1.47
CA THR A 329 7.93 13.99 -1.27
C THR A 329 7.94 13.16 -2.56
N THR A 330 6.90 13.23 -3.38
CA THR A 330 6.82 12.60 -4.71
C THR A 330 7.93 13.05 -5.65
N LEU A 331 8.38 14.31 -5.53
CA LEU A 331 9.41 14.90 -6.39
C LEU A 331 10.79 14.89 -5.73
N SER A 332 10.93 14.25 -4.56
CA SER A 332 12.15 14.20 -3.76
C SER A 332 12.89 12.88 -3.88
N SER A 333 14.09 12.91 -4.45
CA SER A 333 14.97 11.73 -4.50
C SER A 333 15.39 11.27 -3.11
N ALA A 334 15.45 12.16 -2.11
CA ALA A 334 15.70 11.81 -0.72
C ALA A 334 14.56 10.93 -0.17
N THR A 335 13.31 11.21 -0.57
CA THR A 335 12.15 10.40 -0.14
C THR A 335 12.05 9.10 -0.93
N VAL A 336 12.07 9.16 -2.27
CA VAL A 336 11.78 7.99 -3.09
C VAL A 336 13.00 7.07 -3.23
N ASN A 337 14.15 7.61 -3.69
CA ASN A 337 15.34 6.76 -3.90
C ASN A 337 16.03 6.42 -2.58
N THR A 338 16.24 7.42 -1.69
CA THR A 338 17.03 7.19 -0.49
C THR A 338 16.21 6.53 0.61
N LEU A 339 15.09 7.13 1.03
CA LEU A 339 14.29 6.58 2.11
C LEU A 339 13.57 5.30 1.66
N LEU A 340 12.67 5.37 0.67
CA LEU A 340 11.82 4.24 0.31
C LEU A 340 12.63 3.08 -0.29
N LYS A 341 13.43 3.33 -1.35
CA LYS A 341 14.08 2.25 -2.11
C LYS A 341 15.38 1.75 -1.45
N LYS A 342 16.20 2.63 -0.84
CA LYS A 342 17.48 2.22 -0.25
C LYS A 342 17.36 1.87 1.22
N GLN A 343 16.86 2.78 2.07
CA GLN A 343 16.83 2.58 3.52
C GLN A 343 15.77 1.55 3.94
N LEU A 344 14.54 1.63 3.36
CA LEU A 344 13.48 0.67 3.64
C LEU A 344 13.52 -0.56 2.72
N ASN A 345 14.49 -0.63 1.81
CA ASN A 345 14.71 -1.75 0.88
C ASN A 345 13.49 -2.13 0.03
N PHE A 346 12.60 -1.18 -0.27
CA PHE A 346 11.41 -1.46 -1.08
C PHE A 346 11.76 -1.82 -2.51
N LYS A 347 11.31 -2.98 -2.97
CA LYS A 347 11.57 -3.53 -4.30
C LYS A 347 10.36 -3.47 -5.23
N GLY A 348 9.17 -3.25 -4.69
CA GLY A 348 7.93 -3.13 -5.45
C GLY A 348 7.85 -1.87 -6.31
N LEU A 349 6.68 -1.61 -6.90
CA LEU A 349 6.43 -0.44 -7.76
C LEU A 349 6.09 0.80 -6.92
N SER A 350 6.80 1.90 -7.16
CA SER A 350 6.42 3.20 -6.60
C SER A 350 5.57 3.99 -7.60
N PHE A 351 4.34 4.31 -7.18
CA PHE A 351 3.44 5.20 -7.89
C PHE A 351 3.58 6.62 -7.35
N THR A 352 3.42 7.62 -8.20
CA THR A 352 3.13 8.96 -7.73
C THR A 352 1.69 9.03 -7.22
N ASP A 353 1.38 9.95 -6.32
CA ASP A 353 0.02 10.47 -6.22
C ASP A 353 -0.32 11.26 -7.50
N ALA A 354 -1.57 11.69 -7.66
CA ALA A 354 -2.06 12.29 -8.90
C ALA A 354 -1.31 13.59 -9.25
N LEU A 355 -0.54 13.58 -10.35
CA LEU A 355 0.36 14.67 -10.72
C LEU A 355 -0.35 15.95 -11.15
N ASN A 356 -1.66 15.91 -11.43
CA ASN A 356 -2.50 17.07 -11.69
C ASN A 356 -2.97 17.81 -10.42
N MET A 357 -2.65 17.30 -9.22
CA MET A 357 -3.05 17.95 -7.97
C MET A 357 -2.32 19.29 -7.81
N LYS A 358 -3.07 20.33 -7.36
CA LYS A 358 -2.53 21.69 -7.19
C LYS A 358 -1.37 21.77 -6.20
N GLY A 359 -1.23 20.82 -5.29
CA GLY A 359 -0.11 20.70 -4.37
C GLY A 359 1.24 20.64 -5.08
N VAL A 360 1.27 20.12 -6.31
CA VAL A 360 2.50 20.01 -7.12
C VAL A 360 2.37 20.72 -8.47
N ALA A 361 1.27 20.52 -9.21
CA ALA A 361 1.12 21.01 -10.58
C ALA A 361 1.35 22.53 -10.73
N LYS A 362 0.90 23.33 -9.77
CA LYS A 362 1.01 24.80 -9.83
C LYS A 362 2.43 25.37 -9.86
N TYR A 363 3.42 24.55 -9.49
CA TYR A 363 4.83 24.98 -9.42
C TYR A 363 5.63 24.61 -10.66
N PHE A 364 5.04 23.88 -11.62
CA PHE A 364 5.73 23.33 -12.78
C PHE A 364 4.95 23.59 -14.07
N GLN A 365 5.65 23.64 -15.17
CA GLN A 365 5.01 23.63 -16.49
C GLN A 365 4.52 22.20 -16.84
N PRO A 366 3.51 22.02 -17.70
CA PRO A 366 3.05 20.71 -18.13
C PRO A 366 4.19 19.79 -18.58
N GLY A 367 4.22 18.56 -18.08
CA GLY A 367 5.25 17.56 -18.32
C GLY A 367 6.55 17.76 -17.53
N GLU A 368 6.76 18.88 -16.82
CA GLU A 368 7.92 19.03 -15.93
C GLU A 368 7.75 18.26 -14.63
N VAL A 369 6.57 18.29 -14.05
CA VAL A 369 6.26 17.54 -12.82
C VAL A 369 6.48 16.04 -13.03
N ASP A 370 6.12 15.52 -14.21
CA ASP A 370 6.33 14.13 -14.59
C ASP A 370 7.83 13.77 -14.66
N LEU A 371 8.62 14.62 -15.31
CA LEU A 371 10.07 14.47 -15.39
C LEU A 371 10.72 14.49 -14.00
N GLU A 372 10.34 15.45 -13.15
CA GLU A 372 10.85 15.55 -11.78
C GLU A 372 10.45 14.35 -10.91
N ALA A 373 9.21 13.86 -11.03
CA ALA A 373 8.75 12.67 -10.35
C ALA A 373 9.52 11.41 -10.80
N LEU A 374 9.81 11.31 -12.09
CA LEU A 374 10.64 10.25 -12.65
C LEU A 374 12.08 10.33 -12.12
N LYS A 375 12.70 11.50 -12.10
CA LYS A 375 14.05 11.74 -11.54
C LYS A 375 14.12 11.43 -10.04
N ALA A 376 13.04 11.71 -9.30
CA ALA A 376 12.93 11.39 -7.89
C ALA A 376 12.97 9.88 -7.61
N GLY A 377 12.61 9.06 -8.59
CA GLY A 377 12.69 7.61 -8.46
C GLY A 377 11.37 6.86 -8.64
N ASN A 378 10.24 7.52 -8.89
CA ASN A 378 8.97 6.82 -9.08
C ASN A 378 9.00 5.95 -10.34
N ASP A 379 8.31 4.82 -10.27
CA ASP A 379 8.24 3.85 -11.36
C ASP A 379 7.03 4.12 -12.27
N VAL A 380 5.91 4.60 -11.72
CA VAL A 380 4.67 4.88 -12.44
C VAL A 380 4.22 6.32 -12.17
N LEU A 381 3.90 7.02 -13.25
CA LEU A 381 3.43 8.41 -13.27
C LEU A 381 1.90 8.41 -13.38
N LEU A 382 1.24 8.75 -12.28
CA LEU A 382 -0.22 8.69 -12.18
C LEU A 382 -0.85 10.05 -12.51
N PHE A 383 -1.85 10.05 -13.38
CA PHE A 383 -2.66 11.22 -13.69
C PHE A 383 -1.86 12.43 -14.17
N SER A 384 -0.98 12.22 -15.16
CA SER A 384 -0.30 13.32 -15.86
C SER A 384 -1.29 14.24 -16.58
N GLU A 385 -1.08 15.56 -16.52
CA GLU A 385 -1.94 16.54 -17.20
C GLU A 385 -1.76 16.53 -18.72
N ASP A 386 -0.53 16.34 -19.20
CA ASP A 386 -0.17 16.36 -20.62
C ASP A 386 0.88 15.28 -20.92
N VAL A 387 0.40 14.07 -21.20
CA VAL A 387 1.25 12.90 -21.45
C VAL A 387 2.16 13.09 -22.67
N PRO A 388 1.70 13.59 -23.84
CA PRO A 388 2.58 13.85 -24.96
C PRO A 388 3.74 14.80 -24.63
N GLN A 389 3.48 15.87 -23.89
CA GLN A 389 4.52 16.82 -23.48
C GLN A 389 5.46 16.21 -22.45
N ALA A 390 4.94 15.41 -21.51
CA ALA A 390 5.75 14.69 -20.53
C ALA A 390 6.70 13.70 -21.21
N ILE A 391 6.20 12.89 -22.15
CA ILE A 391 7.03 11.98 -22.94
C ILE A 391 8.11 12.75 -23.70
N LYS A 392 7.77 13.88 -24.34
CA LYS A 392 8.73 14.71 -25.06
C LYS A 392 9.84 15.23 -24.16
N LYS A 393 9.51 15.71 -22.94
CA LYS A 393 10.50 16.20 -21.96
C LYS A 393 11.39 15.06 -21.45
N ILE A 394 10.83 13.89 -21.15
CA ILE A 394 11.58 12.72 -20.72
C ILE A 394 12.52 12.24 -21.82
N MET A 395 12.06 12.19 -23.07
CA MET A 395 12.92 11.84 -24.21
C MET A 395 14.07 12.82 -24.42
N ALA A 396 13.83 14.13 -24.21
CA ALA A 396 14.88 15.15 -24.25
C ALA A 396 15.89 14.95 -23.10
N ALA A 397 15.44 14.63 -21.89
CA ALA A 397 16.30 14.33 -20.76
C ALA A 397 17.15 13.07 -20.96
N ILE A 398 16.63 12.06 -21.66
CA ILE A 398 17.41 10.88 -22.08
C ILE A 398 18.48 11.28 -23.10
N ALA A 399 18.11 12.05 -24.12
CA ALA A 399 19.04 12.49 -25.17
C ALA A 399 20.17 13.38 -24.64
N SER A 400 19.92 14.17 -23.60
CA SER A 400 20.94 14.99 -22.90
C SER A 400 21.80 14.23 -21.90
N GLY A 401 21.44 12.99 -21.56
CA GLY A 401 22.11 12.20 -20.51
C GLY A 401 21.70 12.57 -19.09
N GLU A 402 20.67 13.38 -18.90
CA GLU A 402 20.11 13.74 -17.58
C GLU A 402 19.43 12.52 -16.92
N ILE A 403 18.80 11.66 -17.72
CA ILE A 403 18.28 10.35 -17.32
C ILE A 403 18.91 9.29 -18.21
N SER A 404 19.42 8.21 -17.61
CA SER A 404 19.93 7.09 -18.42
C SER A 404 18.78 6.28 -19.04
N GLU A 405 18.97 5.80 -20.26
CA GLU A 405 18.01 4.89 -20.89
C GLU A 405 17.79 3.63 -20.04
N GLU A 406 18.85 3.15 -19.35
CA GLU A 406 18.76 2.02 -18.43
C GLU A 406 17.77 2.25 -17.29
N THR A 407 17.62 3.48 -16.81
CA THR A 407 16.60 3.84 -15.82
C THR A 407 15.19 3.58 -16.35
N ILE A 408 14.93 3.92 -17.61
CA ILE A 408 13.64 3.68 -18.28
C ILE A 408 13.45 2.17 -18.52
N ASN A 409 14.47 1.50 -18.99
CA ASN A 409 14.46 0.06 -19.27
C ASN A 409 14.10 -0.75 -18.03
N THR A 410 14.77 -0.48 -16.92
CA THR A 410 14.53 -1.14 -15.63
C THR A 410 13.09 -0.94 -15.15
N ARG A 411 12.54 0.29 -15.23
CA ARG A 411 11.17 0.57 -14.78
C ARG A 411 10.13 -0.04 -15.70
N CYS A 412 10.30 0.10 -17.02
CA CYS A 412 9.40 -0.50 -17.99
C CYS A 412 9.34 -2.02 -17.84
N LEU A 413 10.51 -2.68 -17.73
CA LEU A 413 10.56 -4.13 -17.54
C LEU A 413 9.86 -4.56 -16.24
N LYS A 414 10.05 -3.82 -15.16
CA LYS A 414 9.38 -4.08 -13.88
C LYS A 414 7.84 -3.97 -14.00
N ILE A 415 7.35 -2.96 -14.73
CA ILE A 415 5.92 -2.82 -15.02
C ILE A 415 5.41 -3.99 -15.86
N LEU A 416 6.13 -4.39 -16.91
CA LEU A 416 5.75 -5.51 -17.77
C LEU A 416 5.73 -6.83 -17.02
N LYS A 417 6.71 -7.10 -16.15
CA LYS A 417 6.73 -8.27 -15.26
C LYS A 417 5.53 -8.29 -14.31
N THR A 418 5.17 -7.13 -13.78
CA THR A 418 3.96 -6.99 -12.96
C THR A 418 2.70 -7.27 -13.77
N LYS A 419 2.60 -6.76 -15.01
CA LYS A 419 1.48 -7.08 -15.91
C LYS A 419 1.39 -8.58 -16.21
N GLU A 420 2.50 -9.28 -16.41
CA GLU A 420 2.53 -10.73 -16.62
C GLU A 420 2.05 -11.48 -15.38
N TRP A 421 2.50 -11.11 -14.19
CA TRP A 421 2.02 -11.67 -12.92
C TRP A 421 0.51 -11.46 -12.74
N LEU A 422 -0.02 -10.29 -13.12
CA LEU A 422 -1.45 -9.97 -13.08
C LEU A 422 -2.28 -10.72 -14.16
N GLY A 423 -1.63 -11.51 -15.01
CA GLY A 423 -2.30 -12.30 -16.02
C GLY A 423 -2.59 -11.59 -17.35
N LEU A 424 -2.09 -10.34 -17.54
CA LEU A 424 -2.34 -9.58 -18.77
C LEU A 424 -1.65 -10.17 -20.03
N ASN A 425 -0.81 -11.18 -19.86
CA ASN A 425 -0.29 -12.00 -20.97
C ASN A 425 -1.35 -12.92 -21.58
N LYS A 426 -2.54 -13.00 -20.96
CA LYS A 426 -3.68 -13.79 -21.43
C LYS A 426 -4.83 -12.86 -21.81
N LYS A 427 -5.55 -13.18 -22.86
CA LYS A 427 -6.73 -12.39 -23.23
C LYS A 427 -7.89 -12.67 -22.25
N GLU A 428 -8.27 -11.67 -21.48
CA GLU A 428 -9.42 -11.77 -20.59
C GLU A 428 -10.74 -11.78 -21.37
N LYS A 429 -11.68 -12.61 -20.93
CA LYS A 429 -13.06 -12.59 -21.44
C LYS A 429 -13.92 -11.76 -20.50
N LEU A 430 -14.08 -10.48 -20.81
CA LEU A 430 -15.01 -9.62 -20.11
C LEU A 430 -16.43 -9.80 -20.67
N ASP A 431 -17.36 -10.21 -19.80
CA ASP A 431 -18.76 -10.45 -20.14
C ASP A 431 -19.67 -9.67 -19.18
N LYS A 432 -20.70 -9.00 -19.71
CA LYS A 432 -21.66 -8.24 -18.91
C LYS A 432 -22.79 -9.09 -18.33
N THR A 433 -22.93 -10.33 -18.77
CA THR A 433 -23.97 -11.23 -18.28
C THR A 433 -23.86 -11.34 -16.76
N ASP A 434 -24.97 -11.15 -16.07
CA ASP A 434 -25.09 -11.18 -14.60
C ASP A 434 -24.12 -10.27 -13.82
N LEU A 435 -23.47 -9.29 -14.47
CA LEU A 435 -22.39 -8.49 -13.89
C LEU A 435 -22.77 -7.87 -12.54
N VAL A 436 -23.90 -7.14 -12.46
CA VAL A 436 -24.33 -6.48 -11.20
C VAL A 436 -24.67 -7.52 -10.14
N LYS A 437 -25.23 -8.66 -10.51
CA LYS A 437 -25.52 -9.75 -9.59
C LYS A 437 -24.24 -10.37 -9.02
N ASP A 438 -23.25 -10.61 -9.89
CA ASP A 438 -21.93 -11.15 -9.48
C ASP A 438 -21.19 -10.22 -8.53
N LEU A 439 -21.29 -8.90 -8.76
CA LEU A 439 -20.67 -7.87 -7.90
C LEU A 439 -21.38 -7.65 -6.56
N ASN A 440 -22.61 -8.18 -6.41
CA ASN A 440 -23.44 -8.01 -5.22
C ASN A 440 -23.99 -9.37 -4.75
N SER A 441 -23.19 -10.43 -4.79
CA SER A 441 -23.59 -11.77 -4.40
C SER A 441 -24.06 -11.82 -2.92
N GLU A 442 -24.82 -12.85 -2.58
CA GLU A 442 -25.25 -13.08 -1.19
C GLU A 442 -24.06 -13.26 -0.25
N GLU A 443 -23.00 -13.92 -0.74
CA GLU A 443 -21.75 -14.11 0.01
C GLU A 443 -21.09 -12.77 0.37
N PHE A 444 -21.02 -11.84 -0.59
CA PHE A 444 -20.44 -10.50 -0.35
C PHE A 444 -21.30 -9.71 0.63
N ASN A 445 -22.62 -9.74 0.50
CA ASN A 445 -23.54 -9.08 1.44
C ASN A 445 -23.43 -9.69 2.84
N TRP A 446 -23.29 -10.99 2.95
CA TRP A 446 -23.12 -11.67 4.24
C TRP A 446 -21.81 -11.26 4.94
N LEU A 447 -20.68 -11.19 4.22
CA LEU A 447 -19.45 -10.66 4.81
C LEU A 447 -19.60 -9.21 5.23
N ASN A 448 -20.24 -8.38 4.40
CA ASN A 448 -20.47 -6.98 4.73
C ASN A 448 -21.28 -6.81 6.05
N GLN A 449 -22.25 -7.68 6.27
CA GLN A 449 -22.99 -7.72 7.55
C GLN A 449 -22.07 -8.13 8.71
N ARG A 450 -21.24 -9.17 8.55
CA ARG A 450 -20.26 -9.60 9.57
C ARG A 450 -19.26 -8.50 9.94
N LEU A 451 -18.79 -7.75 8.95
CA LEU A 451 -17.90 -6.60 9.16
C LEU A 451 -18.60 -5.51 10.01
N ALA A 452 -19.86 -5.20 9.67
CA ALA A 452 -20.64 -4.23 10.44
C ALA A 452 -20.88 -4.72 11.88
N ASP A 453 -21.29 -5.97 12.06
CA ASP A 453 -21.54 -6.57 13.38
C ASP A 453 -20.27 -6.58 14.24
N ALA A 454 -19.12 -6.97 13.66
CA ALA A 454 -17.84 -7.02 14.35
C ALA A 454 -17.29 -5.63 14.75
N SER A 455 -17.72 -4.57 14.07
CA SER A 455 -17.30 -3.19 14.35
C SER A 455 -18.09 -2.50 15.44
N ILE A 456 -19.18 -3.11 15.90
CA ILE A 456 -20.02 -2.51 16.97
C ILE A 456 -19.25 -2.47 18.28
N THR A 457 -19.04 -1.27 18.80
CA THR A 457 -18.31 -1.04 20.06
C THR A 457 -19.25 -0.65 21.17
N LEU A 458 -19.30 -1.45 22.23
CA LEU A 458 -20.12 -1.15 23.41
C LEU A 458 -19.41 -0.14 24.32
N LEU A 459 -19.77 1.13 24.18
CA LEU A 459 -19.16 2.22 24.96
C LEU A 459 -19.65 2.26 26.41
N ARG A 460 -20.89 1.83 26.67
CA ARG A 460 -21.52 1.92 28.00
C ARG A 460 -22.61 0.86 28.15
N ASN A 461 -22.62 0.12 29.25
CA ASN A 461 -23.65 -0.86 29.58
C ASN A 461 -23.98 -0.78 31.09
N GLU A 462 -24.70 0.27 31.47
CA GLU A 462 -25.10 0.45 32.86
C GLU A 462 -26.14 -0.60 33.26
N ASN A 463 -25.97 -1.11 34.47
CA ASN A 463 -26.82 -2.14 35.06
C ASN A 463 -26.96 -3.42 34.22
N ASN A 464 -25.96 -3.72 33.35
CA ASN A 464 -25.99 -4.90 32.47
C ASN A 464 -27.27 -4.99 31.62
N THR A 465 -27.72 -3.85 31.08
CA THR A 465 -28.96 -3.76 30.26
C THR A 465 -28.83 -4.61 28.96
N LEU A 466 -27.63 -4.77 28.45
CA LEU A 466 -27.32 -5.62 27.30
C LEU A 466 -26.68 -6.94 27.77
N PRO A 467 -27.02 -8.09 27.15
CA PRO A 467 -28.06 -8.29 26.13
C PRO A 467 -29.47 -8.14 26.72
N PHE A 468 -30.43 -7.68 25.91
CA PHE A 468 -31.84 -7.65 26.30
C PHE A 468 -32.38 -9.07 26.47
N LEU A 469 -32.60 -9.48 27.73
CA LEU A 469 -33.05 -10.85 28.05
C LEU A 469 -34.60 -11.03 27.77
N LYS A 470 -35.34 -9.93 27.60
CA LYS A 470 -36.81 -9.96 27.43
C LYS A 470 -37.26 -8.91 26.38
N ILE A 471 -36.89 -9.11 25.14
CA ILE A 471 -37.14 -8.16 24.04
C ILE A 471 -38.65 -7.89 23.86
N ASN A 472 -39.48 -8.90 24.03
CA ASN A 472 -40.94 -8.79 23.85
C ASN A 472 -41.68 -8.07 25.00
N GLU A 473 -41.03 -7.89 26.15
CA GLU A 473 -41.62 -7.24 27.32
C GLU A 473 -41.18 -5.77 27.48
N ASN A 474 -40.13 -5.36 26.79
CA ASN A 474 -39.51 -4.06 26.90
C ASN A 474 -39.91 -3.14 25.74
N LYS A 475 -40.21 -1.88 26.06
CA LYS A 475 -40.34 -0.83 25.03
C LYS A 475 -38.94 -0.36 24.68
N THR A 476 -38.49 -0.65 23.45
CA THR A 476 -37.16 -0.25 22.94
C THR A 476 -37.35 0.83 21.89
N ALA A 477 -36.60 1.89 21.99
CA ALA A 477 -36.47 2.91 20.93
C ALA A 477 -35.04 2.96 20.42
N VAL A 478 -34.88 3.01 19.11
CA VAL A 478 -33.63 3.34 18.43
C VAL A 478 -33.73 4.81 18.03
N ILE A 479 -32.82 5.63 18.51
CA ILE A 479 -32.77 7.09 18.26
C ILE A 479 -31.70 7.36 17.20
#